data_2c6540d4b7123572b352d56461513769
#
_entry.id   2c6540d4b7123572b352d56461513769
#
_cell.length_a   1.000
_cell.length_b   1.000
_cell.length_c   1.000
_cell.angle_alpha   90.00
_cell.angle_beta   90.00
_cell.angle_gamma   90.00
#
_symmetry.space_group_name_H-M   'P 1'
#
loop_
_entity.id
_entity.type
_entity.pdbx_description
1 polymer ?
#
loop_
_entity_poly.entity_id
_entity_poly.type
_entity_poly.pdbx_seq_one_letter_code
_entity_poly.pdbx_strand_id
1 'polypeptide(L)'
;MRRKMAFCLTLVALGVSPARPAVHAADLDPKAISIQLPADIKWVKAANGGSEQAVLAGDPAKPGLYVVLQKWLPHNNSRPHSHPNDRYITVLKGTWWVNTGPNYDPDGMKPIPAGSYVVHYGKEMHYDGAKDEECILEIVGMGPASNPPAR
;
A
#
# COMPACT_ATOMS: atom_id res chain seq x y z
N MET A 1 -17.01 20.39 63.20
CA MET A 1 -16.41 19.57 62.12
C MET A 1 -16.34 20.40 60.84
N ARG A 2 -15.15 20.93 60.46
CA ARG A 2 -14.94 21.70 59.23
C ARG A 2 -14.39 20.77 58.16
N ARG A 3 -15.16 20.51 57.08
CA ARG A 3 -14.72 19.76 55.90
C ARG A 3 -13.82 20.64 55.04
N LYS A 4 -12.57 20.22 54.84
CA LYS A 4 -11.64 20.82 53.88
C LYS A 4 -11.96 20.23 52.49
N MET A 5 -12.42 21.07 51.56
CA MET A 5 -12.53 20.71 50.13
C MET A 5 -11.13 20.87 49.52
N ALA A 6 -10.58 19.77 49.01
CA ALA A 6 -9.36 19.80 48.21
C ALA A 6 -9.74 20.06 46.74
N PHE A 7 -9.24 21.16 46.20
CA PHE A 7 -9.37 21.50 44.77
C PHE A 7 -8.25 20.78 44.01
N CYS A 8 -8.62 19.83 43.19
CA CYS A 8 -7.67 19.16 42.32
C CYS A 8 -7.52 19.97 41.01
N LEU A 9 -6.38 20.62 40.84
CA LEU A 9 -6.06 21.41 39.65
C LEU A 9 -5.52 20.43 38.58
N THR A 10 -6.33 20.10 37.56
CA THR A 10 -5.89 19.30 36.43
C THR A 10 -5.14 20.20 35.46
N LEU A 11 -3.84 19.98 35.34
CA LEU A 11 -2.98 20.65 34.37
C LEU A 11 -3.20 19.97 33.01
N VAL A 12 -3.87 20.64 32.06
CA VAL A 12 -3.98 20.21 30.66
C VAL A 12 -2.70 20.66 29.95
N ALA A 13 -1.80 19.71 29.68
CA ALA A 13 -0.63 19.97 28.86
C ALA A 13 -1.08 20.00 27.37
N LEU A 14 -1.10 21.20 26.79
CA LEU A 14 -1.21 21.38 25.35
C LEU A 14 0.07 20.89 24.68
N GLY A 15 0.02 19.68 24.11
CA GLY A 15 1.09 19.13 23.31
C GLY A 15 1.22 19.90 21.99
N VAL A 16 2.26 20.72 21.88
CA VAL A 16 2.67 21.32 20.60
C VAL A 16 3.33 20.23 19.78
N SER A 17 2.60 19.67 18.78
CA SER A 17 3.22 18.79 17.77
C SER A 17 4.26 19.59 16.97
N PRO A 18 5.50 19.11 16.84
CA PRO A 18 6.49 19.76 16.01
C PRO A 18 5.99 19.80 14.56
N ALA A 19 5.94 20.99 13.97
CA ALA A 19 5.63 21.17 12.56
C ALA A 19 6.67 20.40 11.74
N ARG A 20 6.22 19.45 10.90
CA ARG A 20 7.09 18.78 9.94
C ARG A 20 7.60 19.82 8.95
N PRO A 21 8.92 19.85 8.65
CA PRO A 21 9.43 20.76 7.64
C PRO A 21 8.72 20.49 6.31
N ALA A 22 8.18 21.53 5.68
CA ALA A 22 7.64 21.43 4.34
C ALA A 22 8.81 21.18 3.38
N VAL A 23 8.75 20.09 2.64
CA VAL A 23 9.70 19.82 1.55
C VAL A 23 9.32 20.76 0.39
N HIS A 24 10.12 21.79 0.14
CA HIS A 24 9.97 22.64 -1.02
C HIS A 24 10.68 21.95 -2.20
N ALA A 25 9.92 21.32 -3.07
CA ALA A 25 10.44 20.72 -4.31
C ALA A 25 10.92 21.74 -5.35
N ALA A 26 10.62 23.04 -5.11
CA ALA A 26 10.89 24.13 -6.07
C ALA A 26 12.38 24.45 -6.28
N ASP A 27 13.27 23.99 -5.39
CA ASP A 27 14.71 24.30 -5.45
C ASP A 27 15.55 23.19 -6.12
N LEU A 28 14.90 22.11 -6.62
CA LEU A 28 15.59 21.00 -7.26
C LEU A 28 15.46 21.08 -8.78
N ASP A 29 16.55 20.78 -9.49
CA ASP A 29 16.55 20.74 -10.96
C ASP A 29 15.61 19.62 -11.47
N PRO A 30 14.49 19.95 -12.15
CA PRO A 30 13.54 18.96 -12.65
C PRO A 30 14.11 18.07 -13.77
N LYS A 31 15.27 18.39 -14.33
CA LYS A 31 15.99 17.53 -15.27
C LYS A 31 16.79 16.44 -14.56
N ALA A 32 17.14 16.66 -13.30
CA ALA A 32 17.92 15.73 -12.51
C ALA A 32 17.05 14.81 -11.65
N ILE A 33 15.88 15.31 -11.18
CA ILE A 33 15.04 14.59 -10.24
C ILE A 33 13.54 14.85 -10.48
N SER A 34 12.72 13.81 -10.37
CA SER A 34 11.26 13.91 -10.37
C SER A 34 10.73 13.53 -8.98
N ILE A 35 9.83 14.33 -8.45
CA ILE A 35 9.24 14.11 -7.11
C ILE A 35 7.74 14.02 -7.24
N GLN A 36 7.16 13.00 -6.60
CA GLN A 36 5.73 12.90 -6.33
C GLN A 36 5.55 12.87 -4.80
N LEU A 37 4.98 13.93 -4.24
CA LEU A 37 4.64 13.97 -2.82
C LEU A 37 3.36 13.14 -2.56
N PRO A 38 3.11 12.69 -1.33
CA PRO A 38 1.92 11.89 -1.00
C PRO A 38 0.59 12.54 -1.43
N ALA A 39 0.52 13.88 -1.40
CA ALA A 39 -0.66 14.62 -1.85
C ALA A 39 -0.86 14.63 -3.38
N ASP A 40 0.20 14.37 -4.16
CA ASP A 40 0.18 14.38 -5.62
C ASP A 40 -0.19 13.01 -6.20
N ILE A 41 -0.16 11.96 -5.39
CA ILE A 41 -0.45 10.59 -5.80
C ILE A 41 -1.92 10.48 -6.23
N LYS A 42 -2.14 10.04 -7.47
CA LYS A 42 -3.47 9.88 -8.07
C LYS A 42 -3.94 8.44 -7.89
N TRP A 43 -4.74 8.21 -6.87
CA TRP A 43 -5.36 6.92 -6.61
C TRP A 43 -6.57 6.66 -7.50
N VAL A 44 -6.61 5.50 -8.12
CA VAL A 44 -7.71 5.01 -8.94
C VAL A 44 -8.32 3.79 -8.25
N LYS A 45 -9.62 3.85 -7.97
CA LYS A 45 -10.36 2.76 -7.34
C LYS A 45 -10.58 1.61 -8.33
N ALA A 46 -10.40 0.40 -7.85
CA ALA A 46 -10.83 -0.80 -8.57
C ALA A 46 -12.37 -0.82 -8.70
N ALA A 47 -12.87 -1.47 -9.75
CA ALA A 47 -14.31 -1.53 -10.03
C ALA A 47 -15.13 -2.15 -8.90
N ASN A 48 -14.55 -3.11 -8.15
CA ASN A 48 -15.19 -3.73 -6.99
C ASN A 48 -15.10 -2.89 -5.70
N GLY A 49 -14.41 -1.74 -5.74
CA GLY A 49 -14.23 -0.84 -4.60
C GLY A 49 -13.31 -1.35 -3.48
N GLY A 50 -12.76 -2.56 -3.59
CA GLY A 50 -11.97 -3.19 -2.52
C GLY A 50 -10.49 -2.79 -2.49
N SER A 51 -10.02 -2.10 -3.51
CA SER A 51 -8.63 -1.64 -3.59
C SER A 51 -8.50 -0.35 -4.41
N GLU A 52 -7.35 0.30 -4.28
CA GLU A 52 -6.96 1.46 -5.07
C GLU A 52 -5.54 1.26 -5.60
N GLN A 53 -5.26 1.77 -6.79
CA GLN A 53 -3.92 1.72 -7.38
C GLN A 53 -3.49 3.11 -7.85
N ALA A 54 -2.20 3.40 -7.74
CA ALA A 54 -1.61 4.59 -8.33
C ALA A 54 -0.35 4.22 -9.12
N VAL A 55 -0.24 4.70 -10.35
CA VAL A 55 0.95 4.50 -11.19
C VAL A 55 1.94 5.61 -10.86
N LEU A 56 3.15 5.22 -10.40
CA LEU A 56 4.26 6.14 -10.12
C LEU A 56 5.19 6.28 -11.30
N ALA A 57 5.42 5.20 -12.05
CA ALA A 57 6.25 5.20 -13.24
C ALA A 57 5.82 4.11 -14.22
N GLY A 58 6.06 4.33 -15.51
CA GLY A 58 5.76 3.38 -16.58
C GLY A 58 4.25 3.21 -16.82
N ASP A 59 3.91 2.07 -17.43
CA ASP A 59 2.52 1.69 -17.73
C ASP A 59 2.38 0.18 -17.50
N PRO A 60 1.65 -0.27 -16.45
CA PRO A 60 1.51 -1.69 -16.16
C PRO A 60 0.78 -2.49 -17.25
N ALA A 61 0.11 -1.83 -18.20
CA ALA A 61 -0.56 -2.50 -19.31
C ALA A 61 0.34 -2.74 -20.52
N LYS A 62 1.54 -2.14 -20.55
CA LYS A 62 2.47 -2.19 -21.70
C LYS A 62 3.79 -2.90 -21.34
N PRO A 63 4.54 -3.40 -22.34
CA PRO A 63 5.90 -3.88 -22.11
C PRO A 63 6.80 -2.77 -21.51
N GLY A 64 7.65 -3.12 -20.56
CA GLY A 64 8.59 -2.22 -19.90
C GLY A 64 8.44 -2.20 -18.40
N LEU A 65 9.34 -1.49 -17.73
CA LEU A 65 9.31 -1.30 -16.29
C LEU A 65 8.07 -0.50 -15.88
N TYR A 66 7.43 -0.93 -14.80
CA TYR A 66 6.40 -0.12 -14.11
C TYR A 66 6.65 -0.11 -12.61
N VAL A 67 6.21 0.97 -11.96
CA VAL A 67 6.13 1.09 -10.51
C VAL A 67 4.73 1.56 -10.16
N VAL A 68 4.06 0.82 -9.28
CA VAL A 68 2.72 1.18 -8.82
C VAL A 68 2.64 1.08 -7.30
N LEU A 69 1.78 1.89 -6.71
CA LEU A 69 1.27 1.65 -5.37
C LEU A 69 -0.05 0.88 -5.45
N GLN A 70 -0.17 -0.13 -4.64
CA GLN A 70 -1.41 -0.88 -4.43
C GLN A 70 -1.87 -0.67 -3.00
N LYS A 71 -3.12 -0.24 -2.82
CA LYS A 71 -3.77 -0.13 -1.53
C LYS A 71 -4.90 -1.15 -1.46
N TRP A 72 -4.86 -1.99 -0.45
CA TRP A 72 -6.00 -2.83 -0.08
C TRP A 72 -6.78 -2.15 1.05
N LEU A 73 -8.08 -2.03 0.87
CA LEU A 73 -8.99 -1.55 1.92
C LEU A 73 -9.31 -2.70 2.89
N PRO A 74 -9.66 -2.41 4.17
CA PRO A 74 -10.00 -3.44 5.15
C PRO A 74 -11.03 -4.44 4.63
N HIS A 75 -10.86 -5.72 4.99
CA HIS A 75 -11.73 -6.84 4.64
C HIS A 75 -11.86 -7.13 3.13
N ASN A 76 -10.86 -6.72 2.33
CA ASN A 76 -10.82 -6.98 0.90
C ASN A 76 -9.59 -7.78 0.51
N ASN A 77 -9.78 -8.72 -0.40
CA ASN A 77 -8.70 -9.55 -0.96
C ASN A 77 -9.03 -9.99 -2.39
N SER A 78 -7.99 -10.41 -3.10
CA SER A 78 -8.11 -11.04 -4.42
C SER A 78 -8.55 -12.51 -4.30
N ARG A 79 -8.99 -13.07 -5.41
CA ARG A 79 -9.09 -14.51 -5.60
C ARG A 79 -7.76 -15.05 -6.13
N PRO A 80 -7.52 -16.38 -6.05
CA PRO A 80 -6.33 -16.99 -6.62
C PRO A 80 -6.13 -16.58 -8.08
N HIS A 81 -4.95 -16.05 -8.36
CA HIS A 81 -4.55 -15.55 -9.68
C HIS A 81 -3.04 -15.61 -9.84
N SER A 82 -2.54 -15.34 -11.04
CA SER A 82 -1.12 -15.23 -11.33
C SER A 82 -0.85 -14.05 -12.26
N HIS A 83 0.41 -13.66 -12.34
CA HIS A 83 0.91 -12.63 -13.25
C HIS A 83 1.88 -13.21 -14.27
N PRO A 84 2.03 -12.61 -15.46
CA PRO A 84 2.96 -13.12 -16.48
C PRO A 84 4.42 -13.13 -16.02
N ASN A 85 4.82 -12.10 -15.27
CA ASN A 85 6.19 -11.81 -14.89
C ASN A 85 6.32 -11.69 -13.37
N ASP A 86 7.55 -11.76 -12.86
CA ASP A 86 7.87 -11.52 -11.46
C ASP A 86 7.49 -10.09 -11.05
N ARG A 87 7.06 -9.97 -9.81
CA ARG A 87 6.73 -8.70 -9.16
C ARG A 87 7.50 -8.58 -7.85
N TYR A 88 8.18 -7.47 -7.68
CA TYR A 88 8.97 -7.14 -6.51
C TYR A 88 8.18 -6.16 -5.65
N ILE A 89 7.89 -6.57 -4.42
CA ILE A 89 6.87 -5.93 -3.59
C ILE A 89 7.47 -5.51 -2.27
N THR A 90 7.30 -4.23 -1.90
CA THR A 90 7.63 -3.71 -0.57
C THR A 90 6.35 -3.34 0.15
N VAL A 91 6.16 -3.83 1.37
CA VAL A 91 5.04 -3.41 2.22
C VAL A 91 5.39 -2.08 2.87
N LEU A 92 4.70 -1.01 2.48
CA LEU A 92 4.97 0.35 2.97
C LEU A 92 4.18 0.70 4.23
N LYS A 93 2.95 0.17 4.37
CA LYS A 93 2.04 0.47 5.49
C LYS A 93 1.15 -0.71 5.79
N GLY A 94 0.82 -0.88 7.07
CA GLY A 94 -0.13 -1.87 7.56
C GLY A 94 0.39 -3.31 7.48
N THR A 95 -0.54 -4.25 7.55
CA THR A 95 -0.28 -5.69 7.44
C THR A 95 -0.91 -6.22 6.15
N TRP A 96 -0.07 -6.67 5.23
CA TRP A 96 -0.50 -7.32 4.02
C TRP A 96 -0.69 -8.83 4.28
N TRP A 97 -1.81 -9.39 3.86
CA TRP A 97 -2.14 -10.79 4.04
C TRP A 97 -2.02 -11.53 2.72
N VAL A 98 -1.30 -12.66 2.71
CA VAL A 98 -1.03 -13.44 1.48
C VAL A 98 -1.22 -14.93 1.70
N ASN A 99 -1.56 -15.63 0.62
CA ASN A 99 -1.52 -17.09 0.56
C ASN A 99 -1.21 -17.53 -0.88
N THR A 100 -0.90 -18.80 -1.08
CA THR A 100 -0.47 -19.37 -2.36
C THR A 100 -1.33 -20.55 -2.77
N GLY A 101 -1.25 -20.90 -4.06
CA GLY A 101 -1.96 -22.03 -4.64
C GLY A 101 -3.37 -21.70 -5.17
N PRO A 102 -4.01 -22.66 -5.82
CA PRO A 102 -5.29 -22.46 -6.51
C PRO A 102 -6.50 -22.50 -5.58
N ASN A 103 -6.36 -23.08 -4.39
CA ASN A 103 -7.45 -23.22 -3.44
C ASN A 103 -7.57 -21.97 -2.57
N TYR A 104 -8.73 -21.30 -2.66
CA TYR A 104 -8.97 -20.09 -1.91
C TYR A 104 -9.27 -20.41 -0.43
N ASP A 105 -8.36 -20.00 0.45
CA ASP A 105 -8.46 -20.13 1.92
C ASP A 105 -8.10 -18.78 2.56
N PRO A 106 -9.05 -17.85 2.74
CA PRO A 106 -8.77 -16.53 3.30
C PRO A 106 -8.37 -16.59 4.78
N ASP A 107 -8.80 -17.62 5.52
CA ASP A 107 -8.46 -17.79 6.94
C ASP A 107 -7.00 -18.25 7.09
N GLY A 108 -6.52 -19.04 6.15
CA GLY A 108 -5.13 -19.51 6.08
C GLY A 108 -4.11 -18.48 5.60
N MET A 109 -4.50 -17.27 5.22
CA MET A 109 -3.58 -16.20 4.78
C MET A 109 -2.60 -15.83 5.90
N LYS A 110 -1.34 -15.53 5.51
CA LYS A 110 -0.24 -15.19 6.43
C LYS A 110 0.01 -13.69 6.45
N PRO A 111 0.26 -13.09 7.63
CA PRO A 111 0.52 -11.67 7.76
C PRO A 111 1.95 -11.33 7.36
N ILE A 112 2.09 -10.28 6.55
CA ILE A 112 3.35 -9.70 6.11
C ILE A 112 3.36 -8.23 6.55
N PRO A 113 4.12 -7.84 7.57
CA PRO A 113 4.10 -6.48 8.12
C PRO A 113 4.83 -5.46 7.23
N ALA A 114 4.56 -4.18 7.47
CA ALA A 114 5.30 -3.09 6.84
C ALA A 114 6.81 -3.23 7.04
N GLY A 115 7.60 -2.85 6.02
CA GLY A 115 9.05 -3.05 5.94
C GLY A 115 9.47 -4.40 5.33
N SER A 116 8.53 -5.31 5.08
CA SER A 116 8.81 -6.59 4.42
C SER A 116 9.03 -6.40 2.92
N TYR A 117 9.88 -7.28 2.37
CA TYR A 117 10.10 -7.43 0.93
C TYR A 117 9.67 -8.83 0.48
N VAL A 118 8.91 -8.91 -0.61
CA VAL A 118 8.33 -10.14 -1.14
C VAL A 118 8.48 -10.20 -2.65
N VAL A 119 8.72 -11.37 -3.21
CA VAL A 119 8.67 -11.61 -4.65
C VAL A 119 7.47 -12.50 -4.96
N HIS A 120 6.56 -12.02 -5.80
CA HIS A 120 5.60 -12.88 -6.48
C HIS A 120 6.23 -13.35 -7.78
N TYR A 121 6.52 -14.64 -7.85
CA TYR A 121 7.08 -15.25 -9.06
C TYR A 121 6.02 -15.30 -10.17
N GLY A 122 6.46 -15.02 -11.38
CA GLY A 122 5.61 -15.06 -12.55
C GLY A 122 4.98 -16.44 -12.75
N LYS A 123 3.69 -16.46 -13.14
CA LYS A 123 2.85 -17.64 -13.40
C LYS A 123 2.48 -18.45 -12.17
N GLU A 124 3.04 -18.16 -11.00
CA GLU A 124 2.71 -18.85 -9.75
C GLU A 124 1.42 -18.28 -9.12
N MET A 125 0.55 -19.19 -8.66
CA MET A 125 -0.76 -18.84 -8.11
C MET A 125 -0.62 -18.30 -6.69
N HIS A 126 -1.23 -17.16 -6.46
CA HIS A 126 -1.31 -16.48 -5.15
C HIS A 126 -2.63 -15.70 -5.04
N TYR A 127 -2.93 -15.26 -3.83
CA TYR A 127 -3.97 -14.28 -3.52
C TYR A 127 -3.58 -13.48 -2.30
N ASP A 128 -4.06 -12.26 -2.22
CA ASP A 128 -3.58 -11.30 -1.25
C ASP A 128 -4.62 -10.22 -0.95
N GLY A 129 -4.44 -9.50 0.16
CA GLY A 129 -5.37 -8.45 0.56
C GLY A 129 -5.09 -7.89 1.94
N ALA A 130 -6.14 -7.34 2.55
CA ALA A 130 -6.12 -6.76 3.89
C ALA A 130 -7.22 -7.37 4.76
N LYS A 131 -6.96 -7.56 6.06
CA LYS A 131 -7.96 -7.94 7.06
C LYS A 131 -8.51 -6.70 7.76
N ASP A 132 -8.05 -6.39 8.94
CA ASP A 132 -8.68 -5.39 9.81
C ASP A 132 -8.24 -3.94 9.52
N GLU A 133 -7.13 -3.76 8.83
CA GLU A 133 -6.57 -2.45 8.48
C GLU A 133 -6.22 -2.36 7.01
N GLU A 134 -6.16 -1.15 6.45
CA GLU A 134 -5.63 -0.95 5.10
C GLU A 134 -4.13 -1.25 5.06
N CYS A 135 -3.66 -1.80 3.94
CA CYS A 135 -2.24 -1.89 3.67
C CYS A 135 -1.88 -1.21 2.35
N ILE A 136 -0.65 -0.70 2.27
CA ILE A 136 -0.10 -0.07 1.07
C ILE A 136 1.19 -0.79 0.69
N LEU A 137 1.26 -1.17 -0.57
CA LEU A 137 2.38 -1.86 -1.18
C LEU A 137 2.98 -0.99 -2.27
N GLU A 138 4.31 -1.01 -2.42
CA GLU A 138 4.96 -0.66 -3.68
C GLU A 138 5.22 -1.93 -4.47
N ILE A 139 4.88 -1.91 -5.74
CA ILE A 139 5.07 -3.04 -6.66
C ILE A 139 5.88 -2.56 -7.85
N VAL A 140 7.03 -3.19 -8.06
CA VAL A 140 7.89 -3.00 -9.23
C VAL A 140 7.81 -4.26 -10.09
N GLY A 141 7.65 -4.10 -11.39
CA GLY A 141 7.58 -5.24 -12.30
C GLY A 141 7.85 -4.87 -13.75
N MET A 142 7.90 -5.90 -14.58
CA MET A 142 7.94 -5.76 -16.04
C MET A 142 6.55 -6.01 -16.60
N GLY A 143 6.02 -5.06 -17.32
CA GLY A 143 4.72 -5.19 -17.96
C GLY A 143 4.72 -6.05 -19.23
N PRO A 144 3.56 -6.52 -19.68
CA PRO A 144 2.25 -6.27 -19.08
C PRO A 144 2.07 -6.99 -17.74
N ALA A 145 1.40 -6.32 -16.79
CA ALA A 145 1.21 -6.81 -15.42
C ALA A 145 0.14 -7.91 -15.31
N SER A 146 -0.73 -8.00 -16.28
CA SER A 146 -1.79 -9.03 -16.37
C SER A 146 -1.78 -9.70 -17.73
N ASN A 147 -2.26 -10.95 -17.76
CA ASN A 147 -2.50 -11.62 -19.03
C ASN A 147 -3.62 -10.89 -19.79
N PRO A 148 -3.53 -10.77 -21.12
CA PRO A 148 -4.65 -10.28 -21.91
C PRO A 148 -5.86 -11.22 -21.69
N PRO A 149 -7.11 -10.68 -21.75
CA PRO A 149 -8.28 -11.54 -21.68
C PRO A 149 -8.21 -12.60 -22.76
N ALA A 150 -8.60 -13.83 -22.44
CA ALA A 150 -8.73 -14.90 -23.42
C ALA A 150 -9.68 -14.43 -24.55
N ARG A 151 -9.24 -14.59 -25.80
CA ARG A 151 -10.04 -14.27 -26.98
C ARG A 151 -11.08 -15.35 -27.23
#